data_935d7805d3a4e22ffbd3967dab170f41
#
_entry.id   935d7805d3a4e22ffbd3967dab170f41
#
_cell.length_a   1.000
_cell.length_b   1.000
_cell.length_c   1.000
_cell.angle_alpha   90.00
_cell.angle_beta   90.00
_cell.angle_gamma   90.00
#
_symmetry.space_group_name_H-M   'P 1'
#
loop_
_entity.id
_entity.type
_entity.pdbx_description
1 polymer ?
#
loop_
_entity_poly.entity_id
_entity_poly.type
_entity_poly.pdbx_seq_one_letter_code
_entity_poly.pdbx_strand_id
1 'polypeptide(L)'
;MEVSEAELQKHIEQTFHCKSRLKGGERVHEDYEGHLVWDVIVYIFELIGHPDAAIGYAWAAPAGDSHRFYAVLGAPLINSAQDAVRSAIVAESKKDSRIG
;
A
#
# COMPACT_ATOMS: atom_id res chain seq x y z
N MET A 1 11.25 15.24 2.33
CA MET A 1 11.20 14.96 0.88
C MET A 1 9.98 14.12 0.57
N GLU A 2 9.21 14.56 -0.39
CA GLU A 2 7.99 13.83 -0.75
C GLU A 2 8.29 12.72 -1.73
N VAL A 3 7.58 11.62 -1.58
CA VAL A 3 7.67 10.50 -2.51
C VAL A 3 6.75 10.79 -3.69
N SER A 4 7.26 10.64 -4.89
CA SER A 4 6.47 10.92 -6.09
C SER A 4 5.62 9.73 -6.49
N GLU A 5 4.56 10.02 -7.27
CA GLU A 5 3.73 8.98 -7.84
C GLU A 5 4.53 8.03 -8.71
N ALA A 6 5.52 8.57 -9.45
CA ALA A 6 6.37 7.77 -10.32
C ALA A 6 7.18 6.75 -9.53
N GLU A 7 7.66 7.12 -8.36
CA GLU A 7 8.39 6.19 -7.51
C GLU A 7 7.50 5.07 -7.02
N LEU A 8 6.27 5.37 -6.64
CA LEU A 8 5.31 4.37 -6.19
C LEU A 8 4.90 3.47 -7.35
N GLN A 9 4.72 4.04 -8.55
CA GLN A 9 4.39 3.25 -9.73
C GLN A 9 5.50 2.25 -10.04
N LYS A 10 6.75 2.70 -9.96
CA LYS A 10 7.89 1.82 -10.19
C LYS A 10 7.92 0.71 -9.15
N HIS A 11 7.66 1.04 -7.90
CA HIS A 11 7.64 0.06 -6.82
C HIS A 11 6.58 -1.00 -7.05
N ILE A 12 5.36 -0.60 -7.40
CA ILE A 12 4.27 -1.57 -7.60
C ILE A 12 4.55 -2.45 -8.82
N GLU A 13 5.12 -1.87 -9.88
CA GLU A 13 5.47 -2.65 -11.07
C GLU A 13 6.57 -3.66 -10.80
N GLN A 14 7.56 -3.29 -10.01
CA GLN A 14 8.63 -4.20 -9.63
C GLN A 14 8.14 -5.28 -8.67
N THR A 15 7.26 -4.92 -7.76
CA THR A 15 6.74 -5.88 -6.78
C THR A 15 5.86 -6.95 -7.43
N PHE A 16 5.02 -6.56 -8.38
CA PHE A 16 4.04 -7.46 -8.98
C PHE A 16 4.39 -7.90 -10.40
N HIS A 17 5.55 -7.46 -10.90
CA HIS A 17 6.07 -7.88 -12.21
C HIS A 17 5.09 -7.62 -13.35
N CYS A 18 4.49 -6.44 -13.38
CA CYS A 18 3.57 -6.04 -14.44
C CYS A 18 3.65 -4.53 -14.67
N LYS A 19 3.00 -4.07 -15.70
CA LYS A 19 2.88 -2.63 -15.96
C LYS A 19 1.66 -2.09 -15.22
N SER A 20 1.61 -0.78 -15.04
CA SER A 20 0.52 -0.16 -14.31
C SER A 20 0.15 1.19 -14.90
N ARG A 21 -1.05 1.65 -14.55
CA ARG A 21 -1.55 2.97 -14.91
C ARG A 21 -2.19 3.58 -13.67
N LEU A 22 -1.79 4.81 -13.34
CA LEU A 22 -2.36 5.49 -12.19
C LEU A 22 -3.83 5.81 -12.45
N LYS A 23 -4.68 5.43 -11.51
CA LYS A 23 -6.11 5.72 -11.58
C LYS A 23 -6.52 6.85 -10.65
N GLY A 24 -5.85 7.02 -9.54
CA GLY A 24 -6.17 8.07 -8.60
C GLY A 24 -5.47 7.89 -7.28
N GLY A 25 -5.85 8.69 -6.31
CA GLY A 25 -5.30 8.62 -4.97
C GLY A 25 -6.39 8.88 -3.95
N GLU A 26 -6.23 8.31 -2.77
CA GLU A 26 -7.19 8.47 -1.69
C GLU A 26 -6.45 8.60 -0.37
N ARG A 27 -6.84 9.59 0.43
CA ARG A 27 -6.27 9.75 1.76
C ARG A 27 -6.91 8.74 2.70
N VAL A 28 -6.06 7.98 3.40
CA VAL A 28 -6.51 6.97 4.36
C VAL A 28 -5.92 7.28 5.72
N HIS A 29 -6.78 7.30 6.72
CA HIS A 29 -6.40 7.51 8.10
C HIS A 29 -6.83 6.27 8.88
N GLU A 30 -5.90 5.60 9.53
CA GLU A 30 -6.19 4.33 10.20
C GLU A 30 -5.51 4.26 11.55
N ASP A 31 -6.29 3.86 12.57
CA ASP A 31 -5.79 3.57 13.90
C ASP A 31 -5.78 2.07 14.12
N TYR A 32 -4.94 1.62 15.05
CA TYR A 32 -4.90 0.22 15.43
C TYR A 32 -4.71 0.13 16.93
N GLU A 33 -5.67 -0.47 17.63
CA GLU A 33 -5.65 -0.62 19.08
C GLU A 33 -5.45 0.71 19.81
N GLY A 34 -6.14 1.76 19.35
CA GLY A 34 -6.09 3.07 19.97
C GLY A 34 -4.90 3.93 19.60
N HIS A 35 -4.03 3.45 18.73
CA HIS A 35 -2.87 4.20 18.28
C HIS A 35 -3.01 4.56 16.81
N LEU A 36 -2.65 5.79 16.46
CA LEU A 36 -2.60 6.19 15.06
C LEU A 36 -1.45 5.44 14.39
N VAL A 37 -1.76 4.70 13.36
CA VAL A 37 -0.76 3.96 12.61
C VAL A 37 -0.35 4.72 11.36
N TRP A 38 -1.31 5.06 10.50
CA TRP A 38 -1.01 5.75 9.27
C TRP A 38 -2.07 6.78 8.90
N ASP A 39 -1.57 7.89 8.36
CA ASP A 39 -2.37 8.91 7.69
C ASP A 39 -1.63 9.19 6.39
N VAL A 40 -2.02 8.52 5.33
CA VAL A 40 -1.25 8.48 4.08
C VAL A 40 -2.16 8.67 2.87
N ILE A 41 -1.54 9.04 1.75
CA ILE A 41 -2.22 9.03 0.46
C ILE A 41 -1.91 7.68 -0.19
N VAL A 42 -2.94 6.90 -0.44
CA VAL A 42 -2.83 5.63 -1.13
C VAL A 42 -3.11 5.86 -2.60
N TYR A 43 -2.19 5.50 -3.46
CA TYR A 43 -2.35 5.62 -4.91
C TYR A 43 -2.89 4.32 -5.46
N ILE A 44 -3.86 4.45 -6.35
CA ILE A 44 -4.60 3.32 -6.93
C ILE A 44 -4.14 3.16 -8.37
N PHE A 45 -3.66 1.96 -8.70
CA PHE A 45 -3.13 1.66 -10.02
C PHE A 45 -3.94 0.54 -10.67
N GLU A 46 -4.18 0.69 -11.97
CA GLU A 46 -4.65 -0.41 -12.78
C GLU A 46 -3.44 -1.27 -13.12
N LEU A 47 -3.52 -2.57 -12.87
CA LEU A 47 -2.45 -3.50 -13.16
C LEU A 47 -2.70 -4.15 -14.52
N ILE A 48 -1.77 -3.95 -15.44
CA ILE A 48 -1.93 -4.39 -16.82
C ILE A 48 -1.28 -5.75 -16.99
N GLY A 49 -2.10 -6.75 -17.27
CA GLY A 49 -1.59 -8.09 -17.51
C GLY A 49 -1.32 -8.92 -16.27
N HIS A 50 -1.72 -8.47 -15.09
CA HIS A 50 -1.55 -9.26 -13.88
C HIS A 50 -2.62 -10.38 -13.83
N PRO A 51 -2.23 -11.63 -13.56
CA PRO A 51 -3.17 -12.76 -13.63
C PRO A 51 -4.18 -12.80 -12.48
N ASP A 52 -3.87 -12.20 -11.33
CA ASP A 52 -4.69 -12.37 -10.13
C ASP A 52 -5.47 -11.12 -9.72
N ALA A 53 -5.10 -9.95 -10.22
CA ALA A 53 -5.75 -8.72 -9.81
C ALA A 53 -5.69 -7.66 -10.91
N ALA A 54 -6.75 -6.86 -11.02
CA ALA A 54 -6.80 -5.75 -11.96
C ALA A 54 -6.34 -4.44 -11.31
N ILE A 55 -6.34 -4.37 -9.99
CA ILE A 55 -6.05 -3.16 -9.23
C ILE A 55 -4.96 -3.45 -8.19
N GLY A 56 -4.08 -2.47 -8.00
CA GLY A 56 -3.11 -2.49 -6.93
C GLY A 56 -3.11 -1.17 -6.19
N TYR A 57 -2.70 -1.20 -4.93
CA TYR A 57 -2.62 -0.04 -4.07
C TYR A 57 -1.19 0.14 -3.60
N ALA A 58 -0.69 1.37 -3.63
CA ALA A 58 0.66 1.65 -3.18
C ALA A 58 0.71 2.97 -2.43
N TRP A 59 1.53 3.01 -1.40
CA TRP A 59 1.74 4.22 -0.62
C TRP A 59 3.11 4.19 0.03
N ALA A 60 3.52 5.36 0.54
CA ALA A 60 4.74 5.48 1.30
C ALA A 60 4.39 5.95 2.71
N ALA A 61 4.98 5.32 3.70
CA ALA A 61 4.79 5.70 5.09
C ALA A 61 6.11 6.13 5.70
N PRO A 62 6.11 7.08 6.63
CA PRO A 62 7.35 7.50 7.29
C PRO A 62 8.00 6.35 8.03
N ALA A 63 9.32 6.26 7.95
CA ALA A 63 10.10 5.24 8.63
C ALA A 63 11.44 5.86 9.03
N GLY A 64 11.49 6.48 10.23
CA GLY A 64 12.65 7.22 10.66
C GLY A 64 12.89 8.43 9.77
N ASP A 65 14.07 8.53 9.18
CA ASP A 65 14.42 9.64 8.29
C ASP A 65 14.07 9.38 6.83
N SER A 66 13.47 8.24 6.55
CA SER A 66 13.15 7.87 5.19
C SER A 66 11.69 7.43 5.08
N HIS A 67 11.34 6.81 3.98
CA HIS A 67 10.00 6.27 3.76
C HIS A 67 10.10 4.78 3.43
N ARG A 68 9.09 4.04 3.86
CA ARG A 68 8.94 2.64 3.47
C ARG A 68 7.77 2.57 2.49
N PHE A 69 7.98 1.85 1.40
CA PHE A 69 6.96 1.69 0.38
C PHE A 69 6.15 0.42 0.65
N TYR A 70 4.86 0.52 0.41
CA TYR A 70 3.93 -0.61 0.54
C TYR A 70 3.17 -0.78 -0.77
N ALA A 71 2.93 -2.02 -1.14
CA ALA A 71 2.12 -2.34 -2.31
C ALA A 71 1.25 -3.56 -1.98
N VAL A 72 -0.04 -3.44 -2.28
CA VAL A 72 -1.03 -4.49 -1.98
C VAL A 72 -1.88 -4.74 -3.22
N LEU A 73 -2.11 -6.00 -3.54
CA LEU A 73 -3.02 -6.37 -4.63
C LEU A 73 -4.47 -6.20 -4.20
N GLY A 74 -5.29 -5.70 -5.12
CA GLY A 74 -6.74 -5.64 -4.92
C GLY A 74 -7.38 -7.00 -5.19
N ALA A 75 -6.97 -8.00 -4.41
CA ALA A 75 -7.50 -9.34 -4.50
C ALA A 75 -8.82 -9.44 -3.73
N PRO A 76 -9.52 -10.57 -3.79
CA PRO A 76 -10.75 -10.72 -3.00
C PRO A 76 -10.53 -10.32 -1.55
N LEU A 77 -11.49 -9.62 -0.95
CA LEU A 77 -11.50 -9.04 0.38
C LEU A 77 -10.77 -7.70 0.50
N ILE A 78 -10.04 -7.26 -0.53
CA ILE A 78 -9.41 -5.94 -0.54
C ILE A 78 -10.00 -5.16 -1.70
N ASN A 79 -11.02 -4.35 -1.40
CA ASN A 79 -11.80 -3.63 -2.40
C ASN A 79 -11.58 -2.12 -2.38
N SER A 80 -10.76 -1.62 -1.46
CA SER A 80 -10.57 -0.19 -1.31
C SER A 80 -9.19 0.11 -0.78
N ALA A 81 -8.79 1.37 -0.89
CA ALA A 81 -7.53 1.84 -0.32
C ALA A 81 -7.47 1.59 1.18
N GLN A 82 -8.59 1.78 1.88
CA GLN A 82 -8.64 1.56 3.31
C GLN A 82 -8.44 0.09 3.67
N ASP A 83 -9.05 -0.81 2.92
CA ASP A 83 -8.84 -2.26 3.12
C ASP A 83 -7.38 -2.63 2.92
N ALA A 84 -6.73 -2.05 1.92
CA ALA A 84 -5.32 -2.31 1.64
C ALA A 84 -4.44 -1.89 2.82
N VAL A 85 -4.68 -0.70 3.37
CA VAL A 85 -3.93 -0.20 4.52
C VAL A 85 -4.16 -1.09 5.73
N ARG A 86 -5.40 -1.49 5.99
CA ARG A 86 -5.71 -2.37 7.11
C ARG A 86 -5.00 -3.71 7.01
N SER A 87 -4.93 -4.28 5.82
CA SER A 87 -4.25 -5.56 5.64
C SER A 87 -2.75 -5.43 5.91
N ALA A 88 -2.15 -4.33 5.52
CA ALA A 88 -0.74 -4.08 5.80
C ALA A 88 -0.47 -3.89 7.29
N ILE A 89 -1.37 -3.20 8.00
CA ILE A 89 -1.25 -3.01 9.44
C ILE A 89 -1.29 -4.36 10.16
N VAL A 90 -2.23 -5.21 9.78
CA VAL A 90 -2.34 -6.54 10.39
C VAL A 90 -1.08 -7.37 10.14
N ALA A 91 -0.53 -7.31 8.93
CA ALA A 91 0.69 -8.02 8.60
C ALA A 91 1.88 -7.54 9.43
N GLU A 92 2.02 -6.23 9.60
CA GLU A 92 3.09 -5.66 10.44
C GLU A 92 2.91 -6.05 11.90
N SER A 93 1.68 -6.02 12.40
CA SER A 93 1.37 -6.39 13.76
C SER A 93 1.73 -7.85 14.04
N LYS A 94 1.44 -8.74 13.10
CA LYS A 94 1.79 -10.16 13.23
C LYS A 94 3.30 -10.39 13.24
N LYS A 95 4.04 -9.60 12.47
CA LYS A 95 5.50 -9.65 12.49
C LYS A 95 6.03 -9.29 13.86
N ASP A 96 5.52 -8.21 14.45
CA ASP A 96 5.98 -7.74 15.75
C ASP A 96 5.72 -8.77 16.83
N SER A 97 4.56 -9.41 16.83
CA SER A 97 4.20 -10.37 17.85
C SER A 97 5.01 -11.66 17.78
N ARG A 98 5.68 -11.92 16.65
CA ARG A 98 6.52 -13.13 16.51
C ARG A 98 7.87 -12.98 17.17
N ILE A 99 8.25 -11.77 17.53
CA ILE A 99 9.57 -11.49 18.11
C ILE A 99 9.53 -11.60 19.63
N GLY A 100 8.35 -11.39 20.20
CA GLY A 100 8.17 -11.39 21.64
C GLY A 100 8.27 -12.74 22.29
#